data_2f8c8a8d80611810b118fadba20a3df0
#
_entry.id   2f8c8a8d80611810b118fadba20a3df0
#
_cell.length_a   1.000
_cell.length_b   1.000
_cell.length_c   1.000
_cell.angle_alpha   90.00
_cell.angle_beta   90.00
_cell.angle_gamma   90.00
#
_symmetry.space_group_name_H-M   'P 1'
#
loop_
_entity.id
_entity.type
_entity.pdbx_description
1 polymer ?
#
loop_
_entity_poly.entity_id
_entity_poly.type
_entity_poly.pdbx_seq_one_letter_code
_entity_poly.pdbx_strand_id
1 'polypeptide(L)'
;MDQAYSAAVLPDDYVAASLVGRLRLPEGPTPVIIRGGSVENVSAFAPTVADLLEREDLASLRGETLFDVETLLERAASEPLLLAPIDLQVVKAAGVTFAISAIERVIEERARGDSSAASAIRDKLEARVGSAIRSVVPGTPDAARLKDALIDEGLWSQYLEVAIGPDAEIFTKTSILASVGWGAKIGVRSDSSWNNPEPEVVLVVASDGRIVGATLGNDVNLRDFEGRSALLLSKAKDNNASCAIGPFIRLFDDRFTMDDVRSAVVELVVEGEDNFRLEGDSSMREISRDPEELVRQAMSEHHYPDGFALFLGTLFAPVQDRDEPGRGFTHKEGDIVRISAPRIGTLANRVTTSKAAPPWEFGVRDLMRNLAARGL
;
A
#
# COMPACT_ATOMS: atom_id res chain seq x y z
N MET A 1 23.81 6.69 6.02
CA MET A 1 22.43 6.78 5.50
C MET A 1 21.96 8.20 5.66
N ASP A 2 21.44 8.83 4.63
CA ASP A 2 21.05 10.24 4.65
C ASP A 2 20.03 10.56 5.74
N GLN A 3 20.08 11.79 6.29
CA GLN A 3 19.04 12.39 7.15
C GLN A 3 17.62 12.26 6.56
N ALA A 4 17.53 11.92 5.28
CA ALA A 4 16.32 11.68 4.51
C ALA A 4 15.41 10.57 5.09
N TYR A 5 15.94 9.61 5.85
CA TYR A 5 15.19 8.53 6.46
C TYR A 5 14.81 8.77 7.94
N SER A 6 15.34 9.81 8.58
CA SER A 6 15.16 10.05 10.02
C SER A 6 13.84 10.74 10.40
N ALA A 7 13.03 11.18 9.43
CA ALA A 7 11.77 11.84 9.73
C ALA A 7 10.71 10.81 10.16
N ALA A 8 10.19 11.00 11.35
CA ALA A 8 8.97 10.43 11.95
C ALA A 8 8.54 9.04 11.44
N VAL A 9 9.40 8.02 11.55
CA VAL A 9 9.04 6.61 11.23
C VAL A 9 7.79 6.18 12.01
N LEU A 10 7.66 6.68 13.23
CA LEU A 10 6.59 6.34 14.17
C LEU A 10 5.39 7.30 14.01
N PRO A 11 4.17 6.85 14.39
CA PRO A 11 3.04 7.74 14.57
C PRO A 11 3.34 8.85 15.60
N ASP A 12 2.72 10.02 15.46
CA ASP A 12 2.91 11.16 16.37
C ASP A 12 2.59 10.82 17.83
N ASP A 13 1.66 9.90 18.05
CA ASP A 13 1.21 9.45 19.36
C ASP A 13 1.74 8.05 19.74
N TYR A 14 2.88 7.63 19.19
CA TYR A 14 3.43 6.27 19.33
C TYR A 14 3.57 5.80 20.78
N VAL A 15 3.84 6.70 21.73
CA VAL A 15 3.96 6.36 23.15
C VAL A 15 2.65 5.78 23.71
N ALA A 16 1.50 6.25 23.18
CA ALA A 16 0.18 5.80 23.58
C ALA A 16 -0.38 4.68 22.66
N ALA A 17 0.27 4.43 21.56
CA ALA A 17 -0.11 3.44 20.55
C ALA A 17 0.39 2.04 20.89
N SER A 18 -0.29 1.04 20.33
CA SER A 18 0.25 -0.32 20.19
C SER A 18 0.59 -0.56 18.73
N LEU A 19 1.86 -0.85 18.44
CA LEU A 19 2.35 -1.08 17.09
C LEU A 19 2.88 -2.51 16.98
N VAL A 20 2.55 -3.19 15.88
CA VAL A 20 3.12 -4.50 15.54
C VAL A 20 4.14 -4.30 14.43
N GLY A 21 5.30 -4.89 14.62
CA GLY A 21 6.38 -4.89 13.64
C GLY A 21 6.97 -6.28 13.43
N ARG A 22 7.86 -6.36 12.45
CA ARG A 22 8.68 -7.56 12.22
C ARG A 22 10.12 -7.15 11.98
N LEU A 23 11.01 -7.64 12.81
CA LEU A 23 12.45 -7.30 12.77
C LEU A 23 13.26 -8.43 12.16
N ARG A 24 14.31 -8.06 11.41
CA ARG A 24 15.37 -8.98 10.99
C ARG A 24 16.41 -9.06 12.10
N LEU A 25 16.28 -10.02 12.99
CA LEU A 25 17.27 -10.31 14.03
C LEU A 25 18.23 -11.41 13.56
N PRO A 26 19.36 -11.62 14.27
CA PRO A 26 20.33 -12.66 13.89
C PRO A 26 19.73 -14.08 13.83
N GLU A 27 18.77 -14.39 14.70
CA GLU A 27 18.04 -15.66 14.73
C GLU A 27 16.99 -15.81 13.63
N GLY A 28 16.59 -14.71 12.99
CA GLY A 28 15.60 -14.70 11.90
C GLY A 28 14.53 -13.63 12.05
N PRO A 29 13.52 -13.63 11.15
CA PRO A 29 12.39 -12.74 11.26
C PRO A 29 11.64 -12.92 12.57
N THR A 30 11.42 -11.83 13.30
CA THR A 30 10.90 -11.86 14.67
C THR A 30 9.74 -10.86 14.80
N PRO A 31 8.52 -11.32 15.12
CA PRO A 31 7.40 -10.45 15.48
C PRO A 31 7.70 -9.67 16.76
N VAL A 32 7.40 -8.37 16.71
CA VAL A 32 7.57 -7.48 17.86
C VAL A 32 6.33 -6.63 18.09
N ILE A 33 6.14 -6.23 19.34
CA ILE A 33 5.16 -5.20 19.72
C ILE A 33 5.93 -4.01 20.27
N ILE A 34 5.52 -2.80 19.88
CA ILE A 34 6.04 -1.54 20.42
C ILE A 34 4.94 -0.90 21.25
N ARG A 35 5.24 -0.60 22.51
CA ARG A 35 4.36 0.10 23.45
C ARG A 35 5.17 0.93 24.43
N GLY A 36 4.68 2.15 24.72
CA GLY A 36 5.32 3.04 25.68
C GLY A 36 6.80 3.30 25.41
N GLY A 37 7.22 3.21 24.14
CA GLY A 37 8.63 3.36 23.76
C GLY A 37 9.49 2.10 23.90
N SER A 38 8.92 0.96 24.33
CA SER A 38 9.63 -0.33 24.44
C SER A 38 9.35 -1.24 23.25
N VAL A 39 10.37 -1.93 22.76
CA VAL A 39 10.28 -2.94 21.68
C VAL A 39 10.37 -4.33 22.32
N GLU A 40 9.29 -5.09 22.23
CA GLU A 40 9.13 -6.39 22.88
C GLU A 40 9.10 -7.52 21.84
N ASN A 41 9.96 -8.52 22.01
CA ASN A 41 9.93 -9.76 21.23
C ASN A 41 8.79 -10.65 21.73
N VAL A 42 7.86 -10.98 20.86
CA VAL A 42 6.69 -11.81 21.19
C VAL A 42 6.71 -13.19 20.50
N SER A 43 7.80 -13.54 19.83
CA SER A 43 7.90 -14.78 19.05
C SER A 43 7.69 -16.06 19.85
N ALA A 44 7.97 -16.05 21.16
CA ALA A 44 7.69 -17.18 22.04
C ALA A 44 6.17 -17.44 22.24
N PHE A 45 5.33 -16.45 21.99
CA PHE A 45 3.86 -16.54 22.12
C PHE A 45 3.16 -16.60 20.77
N ALA A 46 3.77 -16.00 19.77
CA ALA A 46 3.29 -15.93 18.39
C ALA A 46 4.49 -15.92 17.44
N PRO A 47 4.86 -17.09 16.88
CA PRO A 47 6.05 -17.23 16.04
C PRO A 47 6.01 -16.38 14.76
N THR A 48 4.81 -16.09 14.25
CA THR A 48 4.57 -15.26 13.07
C THR A 48 3.69 -14.05 13.40
N VAL A 49 3.67 -13.06 12.52
CA VAL A 49 2.73 -11.95 12.63
C VAL A 49 1.30 -12.46 12.41
N ALA A 50 1.11 -13.47 11.55
CA ALA A 50 -0.20 -14.10 11.38
C ALA A 50 -0.71 -14.66 12.71
N ASP A 51 0.07 -15.48 13.40
CA ASP A 51 -0.30 -15.99 14.74
C ASP A 51 -0.59 -14.85 15.73
N LEU A 52 0.22 -13.79 15.69
CA LEU A 52 0.07 -12.65 16.61
C LEU A 52 -1.27 -11.94 16.44
N LEU A 53 -1.71 -11.73 15.21
CA LEU A 53 -2.92 -10.96 14.91
C LEU A 53 -4.22 -11.75 15.12
N GLU A 54 -4.14 -13.08 15.21
CA GLU A 54 -5.28 -13.94 15.60
C GLU A 54 -5.58 -13.92 17.10
N ARG A 55 -4.65 -13.39 17.93
CA ARG A 55 -4.78 -13.44 19.37
C ARG A 55 -5.83 -12.46 19.90
N GLU A 56 -6.72 -12.95 20.76
CA GLU A 56 -7.69 -12.11 21.49
C GLU A 56 -7.01 -11.26 22.58
N ASP A 57 -5.91 -11.75 23.16
CA ASP A 57 -5.17 -11.07 24.24
C ASP A 57 -4.06 -10.13 23.75
N LEU A 58 -4.04 -9.82 22.45
CA LEU A 58 -3.01 -9.00 21.81
C LEU A 58 -2.76 -7.66 22.54
N ALA A 59 -3.80 -7.02 23.06
CA ALA A 59 -3.70 -5.76 23.79
C ALA A 59 -2.93 -5.90 25.12
N SER A 60 -3.01 -7.03 25.78
CA SER A 60 -2.37 -7.31 27.08
C SER A 60 -1.09 -8.13 26.99
N LEU A 61 -0.82 -8.75 25.84
CA LEU A 61 0.37 -9.57 25.62
C LEU A 61 1.64 -8.77 25.93
N ARG A 62 2.58 -9.38 26.67
CA ARG A 62 3.90 -8.81 26.97
C ARG A 62 4.96 -9.81 26.56
N GLY A 63 5.98 -9.30 25.88
CA GLY A 63 7.14 -10.07 25.44
C GLY A 63 8.40 -9.71 26.22
N GLU A 64 9.52 -10.29 25.80
CA GLU A 64 10.83 -9.91 26.28
C GLU A 64 11.24 -8.56 25.69
N THR A 65 11.59 -7.58 26.54
CA THR A 65 12.10 -6.29 26.06
C THR A 65 13.46 -6.48 25.40
N LEU A 66 13.56 -6.10 24.12
CA LEU A 66 14.80 -6.12 23.36
C LEU A 66 15.62 -4.85 23.56
N PHE A 67 14.99 -3.70 23.36
CA PHE A 67 15.56 -2.35 23.44
C PHE A 67 14.43 -1.30 23.41
N ASP A 68 14.80 -0.03 23.56
CA ASP A 68 13.88 1.08 23.38
C ASP A 68 13.70 1.47 21.90
N VAL A 69 12.74 2.33 21.64
CA VAL A 69 12.39 2.77 20.28
C VAL A 69 13.49 3.66 19.67
N GLU A 70 14.24 4.40 20.49
CA GLU A 70 15.37 5.22 20.03
C GLU A 70 16.46 4.32 19.45
N THR A 71 16.83 3.25 20.15
CA THR A 71 17.76 2.22 19.66
C THR A 71 17.24 1.54 18.39
N LEU A 72 15.92 1.26 18.32
CA LEU A 72 15.31 0.71 17.08
C LEU A 72 15.55 1.63 15.89
N LEU A 73 15.29 2.94 16.04
CA LEU A 73 15.43 3.91 14.97
C LEU A 73 16.90 4.11 14.55
N GLU A 74 17.82 4.17 15.51
CA GLU A 74 19.26 4.25 15.24
C GLU A 74 19.75 3.04 14.43
N ARG A 75 19.34 1.83 14.82
CA ARG A 75 19.70 0.60 14.11
C ARG A 75 19.05 0.55 12.72
N ALA A 76 17.77 0.87 12.60
CA ALA A 76 17.07 0.89 11.32
C ALA A 76 17.67 1.89 10.32
N ALA A 77 18.27 2.99 10.81
CA ALA A 77 18.99 3.95 9.97
C ALA A 77 20.31 3.40 9.38
N SER A 78 20.92 2.39 10.02
CA SER A 78 22.22 1.83 9.61
C SER A 78 22.15 0.44 8.97
N GLU A 79 21.11 -0.35 9.25
CA GLU A 79 20.94 -1.72 8.79
C GLU A 79 19.49 -1.99 8.32
N PRO A 80 19.26 -2.98 7.43
CA PRO A 80 17.91 -3.33 6.97
C PRO A 80 17.16 -4.12 8.04
N LEU A 81 16.88 -3.49 9.17
CA LEU A 81 16.29 -4.10 10.35
C LEU A 81 14.78 -4.31 10.22
N LEU A 82 14.06 -3.32 9.65
CA LEU A 82 12.60 -3.34 9.55
C LEU A 82 12.15 -4.14 8.32
N LEU A 83 11.48 -5.25 8.54
CA LEU A 83 10.79 -6.01 7.52
C LEU A 83 9.36 -5.46 7.32
N ALA A 84 8.68 -5.85 6.23
CA ALA A 84 7.25 -5.63 6.14
C ALA A 84 6.57 -6.24 7.38
N PRO A 85 5.65 -5.51 8.06
CA PRO A 85 5.07 -5.94 9.33
C PRO A 85 3.96 -7.00 9.16
N ILE A 86 4.02 -7.75 8.07
CA ILE A 86 3.19 -8.92 7.74
C ILE A 86 4.11 -10.08 7.31
N ASP A 87 3.61 -11.30 7.34
CA ASP A 87 4.35 -12.49 6.85
C ASP A 87 3.48 -13.45 6.03
N LEU A 88 2.60 -14.22 6.64
CA LEU A 88 1.77 -15.22 5.95
C LEU A 88 0.48 -14.66 5.35
N GLN A 89 0.14 -13.42 5.66
CA GLN A 89 -1.03 -12.74 5.11
C GLN A 89 -0.92 -12.62 3.59
N VAL A 90 -1.99 -12.99 2.88
CA VAL A 90 -2.11 -12.70 1.46
C VAL A 90 -2.21 -11.19 1.25
N VAL A 91 -1.49 -10.66 0.27
CA VAL A 91 -1.53 -9.23 -0.04
C VAL A 91 -2.51 -8.97 -1.17
N LYS A 92 -3.61 -8.31 -0.83
CA LYS A 92 -4.65 -7.87 -1.76
C LYS A 92 -4.58 -6.35 -1.96
N ALA A 93 -5.08 -5.90 -3.10
CA ALA A 93 -5.25 -4.48 -3.36
C ALA A 93 -6.60 -4.23 -4.03
N ALA A 94 -7.23 -3.12 -3.66
CA ALA A 94 -8.46 -2.64 -4.27
C ALA A 94 -8.12 -1.49 -5.24
N GLY A 95 -8.37 -1.71 -6.54
CA GLY A 95 -8.15 -0.71 -7.59
C GLY A 95 -9.35 0.22 -7.76
N VAL A 96 -9.08 1.40 -8.31
CA VAL A 96 -10.11 2.35 -8.80
C VAL A 96 -11.15 2.74 -7.74
N THR A 97 -10.73 2.82 -6.48
CA THR A 97 -11.60 3.11 -5.34
C THR A 97 -11.88 4.60 -5.11
N PHE A 98 -11.27 5.47 -5.90
CA PHE A 98 -11.49 6.92 -5.89
C PHE A 98 -12.01 7.38 -7.25
N ALA A 99 -12.93 8.33 -7.27
CA ALA A 99 -13.51 8.85 -8.52
C ALA A 99 -12.44 9.44 -9.46
N ILE A 100 -11.42 10.12 -8.91
CA ILE A 100 -10.30 10.67 -9.67
C ILE A 100 -9.46 9.54 -10.28
N SER A 101 -9.16 8.49 -9.53
CA SER A 101 -8.41 7.35 -10.05
C SER A 101 -9.15 6.64 -11.20
N ALA A 102 -10.49 6.57 -11.15
CA ALA A 102 -11.29 6.06 -12.25
C ALA A 102 -11.08 6.86 -13.55
N ILE A 103 -11.08 8.18 -13.46
CA ILE A 103 -10.84 9.06 -14.61
C ILE A 103 -9.43 8.85 -15.16
N GLU A 104 -8.40 8.79 -14.29
CA GLU A 104 -7.02 8.55 -14.70
C GLU A 104 -6.85 7.20 -15.42
N ARG A 105 -7.49 6.13 -14.91
CA ARG A 105 -7.48 4.82 -15.60
C ARG A 105 -8.11 4.86 -16.99
N VAL A 106 -9.21 5.60 -17.17
CA VAL A 106 -9.81 5.80 -18.49
C VAL A 106 -8.88 6.59 -19.43
N ILE A 107 -8.14 7.57 -18.88
CA ILE A 107 -7.14 8.32 -19.64
C ILE A 107 -6.02 7.38 -20.11
N GLU A 108 -5.46 6.58 -19.22
CA GLU A 108 -4.39 5.62 -19.52
C GLU A 108 -4.82 4.58 -20.56
N GLU A 109 -6.04 4.03 -20.43
CA GLU A 109 -6.63 3.10 -21.40
C GLU A 109 -6.74 3.74 -22.80
N ARG A 110 -7.28 4.96 -22.88
CA ARG A 110 -7.45 5.67 -24.16
C ARG A 110 -6.13 6.12 -24.77
N ALA A 111 -5.16 6.46 -23.92
CA ALA A 111 -3.79 6.75 -24.33
C ALA A 111 -3.00 5.49 -24.71
N ARG A 112 -3.55 4.29 -24.45
CA ARG A 112 -2.88 2.99 -24.67
C ARG A 112 -1.51 2.89 -24.00
N GLY A 113 -1.38 3.50 -22.82
CA GLY A 113 -0.13 3.55 -22.06
C GLY A 113 0.92 4.52 -22.61
N ASP A 114 0.53 5.43 -23.53
CA ASP A 114 1.40 6.49 -24.04
C ASP A 114 1.14 7.81 -23.28
N SER A 115 2.09 8.19 -22.43
CA SER A 115 2.00 9.39 -21.61
C SER A 115 1.82 10.68 -22.43
N SER A 116 2.37 10.74 -23.64
CA SER A 116 2.29 11.95 -24.51
C SER A 116 0.86 12.27 -24.97
N ALA A 117 -0.01 11.26 -25.03
CA ALA A 117 -1.42 11.43 -25.41
C ALA A 117 -2.34 11.78 -24.22
N ALA A 118 -1.89 11.56 -22.99
CA ALA A 118 -2.73 11.62 -21.79
C ALA A 118 -3.33 13.01 -21.52
N SER A 119 -2.56 14.08 -21.68
CA SER A 119 -2.99 15.46 -21.37
C SER A 119 -4.24 15.88 -22.18
N ALA A 120 -4.22 15.68 -23.50
CA ALA A 120 -5.34 16.05 -24.38
C ALA A 120 -6.62 15.22 -24.11
N ILE A 121 -6.47 13.99 -23.63
CA ILE A 121 -7.57 13.10 -23.24
C ILE A 121 -8.16 13.56 -21.91
N ARG A 122 -7.32 13.93 -20.93
CA ARG A 122 -7.74 14.41 -19.60
C ARG A 122 -8.70 15.57 -19.68
N ASP A 123 -8.33 16.63 -20.40
CA ASP A 123 -9.14 17.85 -20.53
C ASP A 123 -10.55 17.54 -21.05
N LYS A 124 -10.68 16.60 -21.99
CA LYS A 124 -11.96 16.19 -22.55
C LYS A 124 -12.82 15.35 -21.60
N LEU A 125 -12.20 14.46 -20.83
CA LEU A 125 -12.93 13.55 -19.92
C LEU A 125 -13.40 14.29 -18.67
N GLU A 126 -12.54 15.09 -18.03
CA GLU A 126 -12.91 15.82 -16.82
C GLU A 126 -14.10 16.77 -17.06
N ALA A 127 -14.13 17.48 -18.19
CA ALA A 127 -15.22 18.36 -18.54
C ALA A 127 -16.57 17.64 -18.74
N ARG A 128 -16.56 16.35 -19.10
CA ARG A 128 -17.77 15.60 -19.46
C ARG A 128 -18.30 14.71 -18.33
N VAL A 129 -17.43 14.05 -17.58
CA VAL A 129 -17.84 12.98 -16.64
C VAL A 129 -17.32 13.18 -15.21
N GLY A 130 -16.34 14.05 -14.98
CA GLY A 130 -15.66 14.18 -13.69
C GLY A 130 -16.58 14.46 -12.51
N SER A 131 -17.54 15.40 -12.66
CA SER A 131 -18.49 15.72 -11.58
C SER A 131 -19.51 14.62 -11.34
N ALA A 132 -19.97 13.95 -12.38
CA ALA A 132 -20.98 12.89 -12.28
C ALA A 132 -20.43 11.66 -11.55
N ILE A 133 -19.19 11.24 -11.84
CA ILE A 133 -18.56 10.09 -11.20
C ILE A 133 -18.32 10.37 -9.71
N ARG A 134 -17.91 11.59 -9.34
CA ARG A 134 -17.68 11.98 -7.93
C ARG A 134 -18.94 12.01 -7.07
N SER A 135 -20.12 12.11 -7.68
CA SER A 135 -21.38 12.30 -6.97
C SER A 135 -22.17 11.02 -6.69
N VAL A 136 -21.80 9.90 -7.29
CA VAL A 136 -22.53 8.64 -7.12
C VAL A 136 -21.87 7.71 -6.11
N VAL A 137 -22.69 6.99 -5.37
CA VAL A 137 -22.23 5.88 -4.51
C VAL A 137 -22.24 4.61 -5.37
N PRO A 138 -21.13 3.87 -5.43
CA PRO A 138 -21.01 2.65 -6.22
C PRO A 138 -22.11 1.62 -5.90
N GLY A 139 -22.57 0.90 -6.93
CA GLY A 139 -23.58 -0.16 -6.80
C GLY A 139 -25.02 0.32 -6.55
N THR A 140 -25.27 1.63 -6.52
CA THR A 140 -26.62 2.18 -6.32
C THR A 140 -27.42 2.29 -7.65
N PRO A 141 -28.76 2.44 -7.59
CA PRO A 141 -29.57 2.72 -8.78
C PRO A 141 -29.13 4.01 -9.53
N ASP A 142 -28.57 5.00 -8.81
CA ASP A 142 -28.05 6.22 -9.42
C ASP A 142 -26.79 5.92 -10.23
N ALA A 143 -25.89 5.09 -9.71
CA ALA A 143 -24.71 4.61 -10.42
C ALA A 143 -25.11 3.81 -11.68
N ALA A 144 -26.13 2.96 -11.60
CA ALA A 144 -26.63 2.23 -12.75
C ALA A 144 -27.18 3.16 -13.85
N ARG A 145 -27.94 4.19 -13.48
CA ARG A 145 -28.43 5.20 -14.44
C ARG A 145 -27.28 6.00 -15.07
N LEU A 146 -26.25 6.33 -14.30
CA LEU A 146 -25.05 6.98 -14.84
C LEU A 146 -24.32 6.07 -15.82
N LYS A 147 -24.20 4.78 -15.50
CA LYS A 147 -23.62 3.77 -16.39
C LYS A 147 -24.34 3.75 -17.74
N ASP A 148 -25.68 3.64 -17.73
CA ASP A 148 -26.47 3.61 -18.97
C ASP A 148 -26.22 4.87 -19.81
N ALA A 149 -26.22 6.05 -19.20
CA ALA A 149 -25.95 7.33 -19.89
C ALA A 149 -24.54 7.37 -20.49
N LEU A 150 -23.52 6.87 -19.77
CA LEU A 150 -22.13 6.83 -20.26
C LEU A 150 -21.94 5.83 -21.41
N ILE A 151 -22.69 4.71 -21.41
CA ILE A 151 -22.73 3.75 -22.52
C ILE A 151 -23.33 4.41 -23.76
N ASP A 152 -24.47 5.08 -23.63
CA ASP A 152 -25.16 5.77 -24.75
C ASP A 152 -24.28 6.86 -25.37
N GLU A 153 -23.46 7.54 -24.58
CA GLU A 153 -22.50 8.54 -25.06
C GLU A 153 -21.17 7.95 -25.59
N GLY A 154 -20.98 6.63 -25.52
CA GLY A 154 -19.71 5.98 -25.91
C GLY A 154 -18.51 6.34 -25.02
N LEU A 155 -18.79 6.70 -23.77
CA LEU A 155 -17.78 7.10 -22.79
C LEU A 155 -17.47 5.98 -21.78
N TRP A 156 -18.18 4.85 -21.84
CA TRP A 156 -17.97 3.73 -20.91
C TRP A 156 -16.59 3.10 -21.07
N SER A 157 -16.07 2.61 -19.94
CA SER A 157 -14.82 1.88 -19.84
C SER A 157 -14.95 0.80 -18.75
N GLN A 158 -14.19 -0.28 -18.85
CA GLN A 158 -14.12 -1.33 -17.83
C GLN A 158 -13.68 -0.79 -16.45
N TYR A 159 -12.90 0.28 -16.42
CA TYR A 159 -12.48 0.93 -15.16
C TYR A 159 -13.64 1.69 -14.50
N LEU A 160 -14.59 2.18 -15.27
CA LEU A 160 -15.82 2.75 -14.72
C LEU A 160 -16.75 1.69 -14.14
N GLU A 161 -16.72 0.45 -14.68
CA GLU A 161 -17.46 -0.67 -14.10
C GLU A 161 -17.06 -0.93 -12.67
N VAL A 162 -15.77 -1.04 -12.38
CA VAL A 162 -15.25 -1.29 -11.02
C VAL A 162 -15.30 -0.04 -10.13
N ALA A 163 -15.30 1.16 -10.71
CA ALA A 163 -15.40 2.41 -9.97
C ALA A 163 -16.80 2.66 -9.42
N ILE A 164 -17.86 2.47 -10.23
CA ILE A 164 -19.23 2.81 -9.86
C ILE A 164 -20.20 1.63 -9.88
N GLY A 165 -19.82 0.48 -10.42
CA GLY A 165 -20.62 -0.75 -10.40
C GLY A 165 -20.71 -1.38 -8.99
N PRO A 166 -21.44 -2.50 -8.86
CA PRO A 166 -21.62 -3.15 -7.55
C PRO A 166 -20.34 -3.78 -7.02
N ASP A 167 -19.48 -4.30 -7.88
CA ASP A 167 -18.29 -5.06 -7.50
C ASP A 167 -17.02 -4.22 -7.61
N ALA A 168 -16.21 -4.24 -6.55
CA ALA A 168 -14.89 -3.60 -6.54
C ALA A 168 -13.88 -4.43 -7.32
N GLU A 169 -12.88 -3.76 -7.91
CA GLU A 169 -11.67 -4.44 -8.37
C GLU A 169 -10.85 -4.84 -7.14
N ILE A 170 -10.71 -6.14 -6.89
CA ILE A 170 -9.83 -6.66 -5.83
C ILE A 170 -8.92 -7.74 -6.45
N PHE A 171 -7.62 -7.50 -6.38
CA PHE A 171 -6.62 -8.40 -6.97
C PHE A 171 -5.54 -8.80 -5.97
N THR A 172 -4.74 -9.82 -6.28
CA THR A 172 -3.55 -10.17 -5.51
C THR A 172 -2.40 -9.29 -5.94
N LYS A 173 -1.89 -8.46 -5.02
CA LYS A 173 -0.81 -7.51 -5.29
C LYS A 173 0.54 -8.22 -5.40
N THR A 174 0.83 -9.13 -4.47
CA THR A 174 2.07 -9.90 -4.47
C THR A 174 1.95 -11.14 -3.60
N SER A 175 2.96 -12.01 -3.66
CA SER A 175 3.03 -13.24 -2.87
C SER A 175 3.29 -12.96 -1.40
N ILE A 176 2.91 -13.91 -0.52
CA ILE A 176 3.28 -13.88 0.90
C ILE A 176 4.80 -13.80 1.06
N LEU A 177 5.29 -13.07 2.05
CA LEU A 177 6.71 -12.81 2.33
C LEU A 177 7.47 -12.01 1.25
N ALA A 178 6.82 -11.60 0.15
CA ALA A 178 7.48 -10.88 -0.95
C ALA A 178 7.48 -9.35 -0.77
N SER A 179 6.62 -8.82 0.10
CA SER A 179 6.59 -7.39 0.42
C SER A 179 7.87 -6.95 1.12
N VAL A 180 8.35 -5.75 0.76
CA VAL A 180 9.51 -5.14 1.42
C VAL A 180 9.06 -4.16 2.50
N GLY A 181 9.90 -3.96 3.53
CA GLY A 181 9.64 -3.06 4.64
C GLY A 181 10.23 -1.67 4.44
N TRP A 182 10.18 -0.88 5.50
CA TRP A 182 10.80 0.45 5.57
C TRP A 182 12.31 0.38 5.34
N GLY A 183 12.84 1.36 4.60
CA GLY A 183 14.27 1.46 4.29
C GLY A 183 14.75 0.52 3.19
N ALA A 184 13.94 -0.45 2.76
CA ALA A 184 14.29 -1.35 1.67
C ALA A 184 14.20 -0.66 0.31
N LYS A 185 14.86 -1.25 -0.70
CA LYS A 185 14.71 -0.81 -2.09
C LYS A 185 13.37 -1.28 -2.64
N ILE A 186 12.64 -0.41 -3.36
CA ILE A 186 11.46 -0.76 -4.14
C ILE A 186 11.81 -0.89 -5.61
N GLY A 187 11.19 -1.89 -6.26
CA GLY A 187 11.48 -2.28 -7.63
C GLY A 187 10.45 -1.76 -8.62
N VAL A 188 10.92 -1.02 -9.63
CA VAL A 188 10.17 -0.68 -10.83
C VAL A 188 10.66 -1.56 -11.98
N ARG A 189 9.78 -2.06 -12.84
CA ARG A 189 10.23 -2.86 -13.99
C ARG A 189 11.19 -2.07 -14.86
N SER A 190 12.31 -2.70 -15.22
CA SER A 190 13.38 -2.07 -16.03
C SER A 190 12.97 -1.72 -17.47
N ASP A 191 11.84 -2.25 -17.94
CA ASP A 191 11.27 -2.02 -19.27
C ASP A 191 10.01 -1.13 -19.23
N SER A 192 9.70 -0.54 -18.06
CA SER A 192 8.64 0.47 -17.91
C SER A 192 9.20 1.88 -18.14
N SER A 193 8.47 2.68 -18.89
CA SER A 193 8.78 4.08 -19.19
C SER A 193 7.78 5.07 -18.62
N TRP A 194 6.69 4.58 -18.01
CA TRP A 194 5.69 5.41 -17.36
C TRP A 194 5.13 4.68 -16.13
N ASN A 195 5.61 5.07 -14.96
CA ASN A 195 5.33 4.41 -13.70
C ASN A 195 5.28 5.44 -12.56
N ASN A 196 4.68 5.05 -11.44
CA ASN A 196 4.49 5.95 -10.30
C ASN A 196 4.37 5.18 -8.98
N PRO A 197 4.58 5.87 -7.83
CA PRO A 197 4.16 5.35 -6.55
C PRO A 197 2.65 5.48 -6.40
N GLU A 198 2.04 4.55 -5.69
CA GLU A 198 0.66 4.65 -5.22
C GLU A 198 0.67 4.59 -3.69
N PRO A 199 0.58 5.77 -3.02
CA PRO A 199 0.53 5.87 -1.57
C PRO A 199 -0.84 5.46 -1.05
N GLU A 200 -0.89 4.46 -0.17
CA GLU A 200 -2.15 3.88 0.29
C GLU A 200 -2.16 3.59 1.79
N VAL A 201 -3.35 3.62 2.37
CA VAL A 201 -3.62 2.94 3.63
C VAL A 201 -3.82 1.45 3.33
N VAL A 202 -3.23 0.61 4.16
CA VAL A 202 -3.36 -0.85 4.09
C VAL A 202 -4.04 -1.33 5.37
N LEU A 203 -5.21 -1.96 5.24
CA LEU A 203 -5.85 -2.66 6.36
C LEU A 203 -5.21 -4.02 6.57
N VAL A 204 -5.09 -4.43 7.82
CA VAL A 204 -4.67 -5.78 8.17
C VAL A 204 -5.83 -6.48 8.83
N VAL A 205 -6.19 -7.64 8.27
CA VAL A 205 -7.42 -8.37 8.58
C VAL A 205 -7.07 -9.78 9.05
N ALA A 206 -7.60 -10.19 10.18
CA ALA A 206 -7.48 -11.53 10.73
C ALA A 206 -8.32 -12.55 9.93
N SER A 207 -8.12 -13.84 10.17
CA SER A 207 -8.78 -14.93 9.42
C SER A 207 -10.29 -14.93 9.52
N ASP A 208 -10.85 -14.40 10.61
CA ASP A 208 -12.28 -14.26 10.87
C ASP A 208 -12.92 -13.01 10.23
N GLY A 209 -12.12 -12.17 9.56
CA GLY A 209 -12.56 -10.92 8.94
C GLY A 209 -12.49 -9.70 9.86
N ARG A 210 -12.02 -9.85 11.07
CA ARG A 210 -11.80 -8.76 12.01
C ARG A 210 -10.64 -7.88 11.54
N ILE A 211 -10.89 -6.60 11.30
CA ILE A 211 -9.85 -5.63 10.96
C ILE A 211 -9.09 -5.29 12.24
N VAL A 212 -7.82 -5.65 12.30
CA VAL A 212 -7.01 -5.53 13.53
C VAL A 212 -6.24 -4.22 13.61
N GLY A 213 -6.03 -3.54 12.49
CA GLY A 213 -5.29 -2.30 12.42
C GLY A 213 -5.00 -1.86 11.00
N ALA A 214 -4.19 -0.80 10.88
CA ALA A 214 -3.80 -0.22 9.61
C ALA A 214 -2.30 0.06 9.56
N THR A 215 -1.77 0.10 8.35
CA THR A 215 -0.40 0.50 8.02
C THR A 215 -0.38 1.28 6.72
N LEU A 216 0.80 1.68 6.24
CA LEU A 216 0.98 2.34 4.95
C LEU A 216 1.54 1.36 3.92
N GLY A 217 1.27 1.63 2.65
CA GLY A 217 1.81 0.85 1.57
C GLY A 217 2.15 1.70 0.34
N ASN A 218 3.04 1.15 -0.48
CA ASN A 218 3.31 1.63 -1.82
C ASN A 218 2.99 0.51 -2.81
N ASP A 219 1.87 0.65 -3.50
CA ASP A 219 1.48 -0.21 -4.62
C ASP A 219 2.13 0.30 -5.90
N VAL A 220 3.44 0.03 -6.08
CA VAL A 220 4.16 0.51 -7.28
C VAL A 220 3.41 0.14 -8.54
N ASN A 221 3.11 1.16 -9.36
CA ASN A 221 2.29 1.01 -10.54
C ASN A 221 3.06 1.26 -11.85
N LEU A 222 2.71 0.51 -12.89
CA LEU A 222 3.26 0.64 -14.24
C LEU A 222 2.14 1.07 -15.20
N ARG A 223 1.94 2.39 -15.33
CA ARG A 223 0.86 2.99 -16.14
C ARG A 223 0.95 2.63 -17.62
N ASP A 224 2.15 2.45 -18.14
CA ASP A 224 2.39 2.01 -19.52
C ASP A 224 1.96 0.54 -19.76
N PHE A 225 2.00 -0.31 -18.73
CA PHE A 225 1.50 -1.69 -18.82
C PHE A 225 -0.01 -1.77 -18.63
N GLU A 226 -0.55 -1.17 -17.57
CA GLU A 226 -1.99 -1.16 -17.30
C GLU A 226 -2.78 -0.46 -18.43
N GLY A 227 -2.28 0.68 -18.91
CA GLY A 227 -2.94 1.45 -19.99
C GLY A 227 -3.01 0.70 -21.32
N ARG A 228 -2.12 -0.26 -21.56
CA ARG A 228 -2.20 -1.10 -22.77
C ARG A 228 -3.31 -2.14 -22.69
N SER A 229 -3.53 -2.74 -21.53
CA SER A 229 -4.58 -3.73 -21.33
C SER A 229 -4.75 -4.06 -19.83
N ALA A 230 -5.97 -4.10 -19.35
CA ALA A 230 -6.30 -4.63 -18.01
C ALA A 230 -5.82 -6.09 -17.81
N LEU A 231 -5.67 -6.87 -18.86
CA LEU A 231 -5.13 -8.22 -18.80
C LEU A 231 -3.63 -8.26 -18.44
N LEU A 232 -2.96 -7.13 -18.41
CA LEU A 232 -1.57 -6.99 -17.98
C LEU A 232 -1.46 -6.59 -16.50
N LEU A 233 -2.56 -6.56 -15.74
CA LEU A 233 -2.58 -6.13 -14.34
C LEU A 233 -1.51 -6.84 -13.49
N SER A 234 -1.45 -8.18 -13.51
CA SER A 234 -0.43 -8.93 -12.77
C SER A 234 0.99 -8.52 -13.14
N LYS A 235 1.25 -8.26 -14.44
CA LYS A 235 2.56 -7.82 -14.91
C LYS A 235 2.87 -6.38 -14.49
N ALA A 236 1.86 -5.54 -14.38
CA ALA A 236 2.00 -4.18 -13.90
C ALA A 236 2.28 -4.13 -12.39
N LYS A 237 1.65 -5.00 -11.60
CA LYS A 237 1.59 -4.91 -10.14
C LYS A 237 2.53 -5.85 -9.41
N ASP A 238 2.71 -7.12 -9.85
CA ASP A 238 3.50 -8.13 -9.15
C ASP A 238 4.87 -8.32 -9.80
N ASN A 239 5.86 -7.61 -9.29
CA ASN A 239 7.26 -7.70 -9.68
C ASN A 239 8.15 -7.76 -8.44
N ASN A 240 9.39 -8.19 -8.55
CA ASN A 240 10.31 -8.22 -7.42
C ASN A 240 10.42 -6.84 -6.76
N ALA A 241 10.15 -6.78 -5.45
CA ALA A 241 10.17 -5.58 -4.61
C ALA A 241 9.18 -4.46 -5.02
N SER A 242 8.13 -4.75 -5.82
CA SER A 242 7.16 -3.73 -6.26
C SER A 242 6.02 -3.47 -5.25
N CYS A 243 6.11 -4.05 -4.06
CA CYS A 243 5.15 -3.85 -2.97
C CYS A 243 5.91 -3.53 -1.68
N ALA A 244 5.73 -2.33 -1.15
CA ALA A 244 6.25 -1.98 0.18
C ALA A 244 5.09 -1.82 1.17
N ILE A 245 5.28 -2.33 2.40
CA ILE A 245 4.31 -2.22 3.50
C ILE A 245 5.06 -1.85 4.78
N GLY A 246 4.55 -0.90 5.54
CA GLY A 246 5.14 -0.51 6.82
C GLY A 246 4.89 0.95 7.21
N PRO A 247 5.63 1.46 8.23
CA PRO A 247 6.69 0.76 8.95
C PRO A 247 6.19 -0.29 9.95
N PHE A 248 5.01 -0.04 10.56
CA PHE A 248 4.36 -0.89 11.57
C PHE A 248 2.87 -0.98 11.30
N ILE A 249 2.21 -2.00 11.81
CA ILE A 249 0.76 -2.04 11.91
C ILE A 249 0.38 -1.27 13.18
N ARG A 250 -0.37 -0.18 13.03
CA ARG A 250 -1.07 0.49 14.12
C ARG A 250 -2.30 -0.31 14.47
N LEU A 251 -2.34 -0.91 15.66
CA LEU A 251 -3.50 -1.67 16.12
C LEU A 251 -4.66 -0.73 16.46
N PHE A 252 -5.88 -1.18 16.19
CA PHE A 252 -7.08 -0.48 16.63
C PHE A 252 -7.26 -0.58 18.14
N ASP A 253 -7.64 0.55 18.73
CA ASP A 253 -7.95 0.72 20.13
C ASP A 253 -8.94 1.88 20.31
N ASP A 254 -9.22 2.30 21.55
CA ASP A 254 -10.14 3.42 21.84
C ASP A 254 -9.66 4.78 21.29
N ARG A 255 -8.39 4.87 20.84
CA ARG A 255 -7.76 6.11 20.34
C ARG A 255 -7.52 6.09 18.83
N PHE A 256 -7.50 4.92 18.23
CA PHE A 256 -7.33 4.75 16.79
C PHE A 256 -8.30 3.70 16.28
N THR A 257 -9.24 4.14 15.46
CA THR A 257 -10.39 3.38 15.00
C THR A 257 -10.51 3.41 13.48
N MET A 258 -11.51 2.75 12.93
CA MET A 258 -11.82 2.84 11.50
C MET A 258 -12.17 4.26 11.05
N ASP A 259 -12.72 5.11 11.93
CA ASP A 259 -13.03 6.51 11.59
C ASP A 259 -11.75 7.35 11.43
N ASP A 260 -10.67 7.01 12.14
CA ASP A 260 -9.35 7.60 11.91
C ASP A 260 -8.81 7.19 10.52
N VAL A 261 -9.01 5.94 10.11
CA VAL A 261 -8.66 5.48 8.76
C VAL A 261 -9.49 6.21 7.70
N ARG A 262 -10.81 6.30 7.87
CA ARG A 262 -11.70 7.03 6.94
C ARG A 262 -11.36 8.51 6.79
N SER A 263 -10.71 9.09 7.79
CA SER A 263 -10.32 10.49 7.79
C SER A 263 -8.84 10.74 7.54
N ALA A 264 -8.04 9.69 7.37
CA ALA A 264 -6.62 9.82 7.15
C ALA A 264 -6.29 10.61 5.87
N VAL A 265 -5.24 11.40 5.95
CA VAL A 265 -4.59 12.01 4.78
C VAL A 265 -3.22 11.35 4.67
N VAL A 266 -2.98 10.72 3.54
CA VAL A 266 -1.71 10.08 3.22
C VAL A 266 -0.91 11.05 2.36
N GLU A 267 0.18 11.54 2.88
CA GLU A 267 1.10 12.44 2.19
C GLU A 267 2.14 11.62 1.42
N LEU A 268 2.51 12.09 0.24
CA LEU A 268 3.57 11.54 -0.59
C LEU A 268 4.61 12.61 -0.88
N VAL A 269 5.87 12.25 -0.69
CA VAL A 269 7.02 13.02 -1.16
C VAL A 269 7.94 12.11 -1.95
N VAL A 270 8.30 12.52 -3.18
CA VAL A 270 9.35 11.86 -3.97
C VAL A 270 10.49 12.86 -4.17
N GLU A 271 11.69 12.47 -3.79
CA GLU A 271 12.91 13.25 -4.00
C GLU A 271 13.89 12.49 -4.88
N GLY A 272 14.31 13.12 -5.97
CA GLY A 272 15.28 12.58 -6.92
C GLY A 272 16.69 13.17 -6.70
N GLU A 273 17.72 12.42 -7.10
CA GLU A 273 19.12 12.89 -7.09
C GLU A 273 19.36 14.06 -8.07
N ASP A 274 18.44 14.27 -9.01
CA ASP A 274 18.42 15.39 -9.97
C ASP A 274 17.78 16.67 -9.41
N ASN A 275 17.61 16.78 -8.09
CA ASN A 275 16.89 17.84 -7.37
C ASN A 275 15.38 17.89 -7.73
N PHE A 276 14.85 16.86 -8.32
CA PHE A 276 13.42 16.74 -8.53
C PHE A 276 12.70 16.54 -7.20
N ARG A 277 11.56 17.21 -7.03
CA ARG A 277 10.68 17.02 -5.87
C ARG A 277 9.24 17.03 -6.33
N LEU A 278 8.53 15.99 -5.92
CA LEU A 278 7.09 15.83 -6.10
C LEU A 278 6.45 15.72 -4.73
N GLU A 279 5.37 16.45 -4.53
CA GLU A 279 4.54 16.37 -3.33
C GLU A 279 3.09 16.13 -3.74
N GLY A 280 2.38 15.37 -2.92
CA GLY A 280 0.96 15.12 -3.12
C GLY A 280 0.35 14.46 -1.91
N ASP A 281 -0.95 14.36 -1.92
CA ASP A 281 -1.72 13.74 -0.85
C ASP A 281 -2.86 12.88 -1.41
N SER A 282 -3.32 11.95 -0.58
CA SER A 282 -4.49 11.11 -0.82
C SER A 282 -5.36 11.14 0.43
N SER A 283 -6.51 11.84 0.34
CA SER A 283 -7.46 11.92 1.45
C SER A 283 -8.43 10.73 1.41
N MET A 284 -8.42 9.93 2.46
CA MET A 284 -9.36 8.80 2.60
C MET A 284 -10.83 9.24 2.69
N ARG A 285 -11.12 10.53 2.93
CA ARG A 285 -12.49 11.07 2.87
C ARG A 285 -13.08 11.06 1.46
N GLU A 286 -12.24 10.94 0.45
CA GLU A 286 -12.65 10.94 -0.97
C GLU A 286 -12.76 9.53 -1.55
N ILE A 287 -12.55 8.49 -0.72
CA ILE A 287 -12.75 7.12 -1.17
C ILE A 287 -14.23 6.88 -1.51
N SER A 288 -14.50 6.30 -2.67
CA SER A 288 -15.87 6.04 -3.15
C SER A 288 -16.47 4.79 -2.52
N ARG A 289 -15.62 3.89 -2.03
CA ARG A 289 -16.01 2.61 -1.41
C ARG A 289 -15.53 2.58 0.04
N ASP A 290 -16.42 2.29 0.98
CA ASP A 290 -16.06 2.17 2.39
C ASP A 290 -15.03 1.05 2.61
N PRO A 291 -13.97 1.27 3.43
CA PRO A 291 -12.95 0.26 3.72
C PRO A 291 -13.48 -1.07 4.25
N GLU A 292 -14.51 -1.06 5.11
CA GLU A 292 -15.13 -2.29 5.62
C GLU A 292 -15.94 -3.01 4.55
N GLU A 293 -16.52 -2.28 3.58
CA GLU A 293 -17.16 -2.88 2.42
C GLU A 293 -16.14 -3.62 1.55
N LEU A 294 -14.97 -3.04 1.30
CA LEU A 294 -13.90 -3.68 0.54
C LEU A 294 -13.43 -4.98 1.22
N VAL A 295 -13.31 -4.99 2.54
CA VAL A 295 -13.00 -6.21 3.32
C VAL A 295 -14.10 -7.26 3.13
N ARG A 296 -15.38 -6.87 3.24
CA ARG A 296 -16.52 -7.79 3.03
C ARG A 296 -16.54 -8.35 1.60
N GLN A 297 -16.24 -7.54 0.59
CA GLN A 297 -16.16 -8.00 -0.80
C GLN A 297 -15.00 -8.98 -1.00
N ALA A 298 -13.83 -8.71 -0.42
CA ALA A 298 -12.67 -9.61 -0.50
C ALA A 298 -12.97 -10.99 0.10
N MET A 299 -13.85 -11.06 1.11
CA MET A 299 -14.19 -12.29 1.83
C MET A 299 -15.48 -12.94 1.37
N SER A 300 -16.25 -12.34 0.45
CA SER A 300 -17.61 -12.76 0.11
C SER A 300 -17.73 -14.23 -0.28
N GLU A 301 -16.77 -14.76 -1.04
CA GLU A 301 -16.70 -16.14 -1.51
C GLU A 301 -15.29 -16.75 -1.30
N HIS A 302 -14.49 -16.16 -0.38
CA HIS A 302 -13.10 -16.58 -0.13
C HIS A 302 -12.78 -16.62 1.36
N HIS A 303 -11.85 -17.51 1.72
CA HIS A 303 -11.30 -17.64 3.07
C HIS A 303 -9.79 -17.34 3.07
N TYR A 304 -9.32 -16.67 4.12
CA TYR A 304 -7.92 -16.33 4.33
C TYR A 304 -7.45 -16.85 5.69
N PRO A 305 -7.02 -18.12 5.78
CA PRO A 305 -6.73 -18.78 7.08
C PRO A 305 -5.61 -18.09 7.87
N ASP A 306 -4.71 -17.38 7.20
CA ASP A 306 -3.62 -16.61 7.84
C ASP A 306 -3.89 -15.09 7.81
N GLY A 307 -5.15 -14.70 7.56
CA GLY A 307 -5.54 -13.30 7.35
C GLY A 307 -5.04 -12.74 6.01
N PHE A 308 -5.25 -11.44 5.81
CA PHE A 308 -4.77 -10.73 4.61
C PHE A 308 -4.48 -9.28 4.91
N ALA A 309 -3.65 -8.67 4.07
CA ALA A 309 -3.44 -7.24 4.02
C ALA A 309 -4.16 -6.68 2.79
N LEU A 310 -4.95 -5.61 2.95
CA LEU A 310 -5.73 -5.00 1.88
C LEU A 310 -5.32 -3.55 1.67
N PHE A 311 -4.70 -3.27 0.54
CA PHE A 311 -4.50 -1.92 0.03
C PHE A 311 -5.85 -1.32 -0.38
N LEU A 312 -6.14 -0.09 0.04
CA LEU A 312 -7.44 0.55 -0.15
C LEU A 312 -7.55 1.38 -1.43
N GLY A 313 -6.48 1.47 -2.20
CA GLY A 313 -6.38 2.35 -3.36
C GLY A 313 -5.88 3.75 -3.00
N THR A 314 -5.62 4.54 -4.03
CA THR A 314 -5.10 5.90 -3.90
C THR A 314 -5.89 6.90 -4.73
N LEU A 315 -6.03 8.12 -4.19
CA LEU A 315 -6.46 9.30 -4.94
C LEU A 315 -5.34 9.84 -5.84
N PHE A 316 -4.08 9.60 -5.43
CA PHE A 316 -2.92 10.23 -6.02
C PHE A 316 -2.54 9.65 -7.37
N ALA A 317 -2.56 10.51 -8.39
CA ALA A 317 -2.03 10.22 -9.72
C ALA A 317 -1.11 11.36 -10.15
N PRO A 318 0.24 11.18 -10.14
CA PRO A 318 1.18 12.25 -10.44
C PRO A 318 1.04 12.71 -11.90
N VAL A 319 0.76 13.99 -12.08
CA VAL A 319 0.66 14.65 -13.38
C VAL A 319 1.80 15.63 -13.64
N GLN A 320 2.61 15.92 -12.62
CA GLN A 320 3.78 16.80 -12.75
C GLN A 320 4.80 16.21 -13.72
N ASP A 321 5.20 16.98 -14.70
CA ASP A 321 6.27 16.57 -15.63
C ASP A 321 7.61 16.51 -14.91
N ARG A 322 8.43 15.48 -15.23
CA ARG A 322 9.77 15.35 -14.66
C ARG A 322 10.86 15.79 -15.62
N ASP A 323 10.87 15.30 -16.85
CA ASP A 323 11.97 15.53 -17.80
C ASP A 323 11.50 16.39 -18.98
N GLU A 324 10.41 16.00 -19.65
CA GLU A 324 9.89 16.65 -20.84
C GLU A 324 8.45 17.10 -20.62
N PRO A 325 8.10 18.31 -21.08
CA PRO A 325 6.73 18.78 -20.98
C PRO A 325 5.71 17.84 -21.62
N GLY A 326 4.62 17.53 -20.88
CA GLY A 326 3.55 16.64 -21.31
C GLY A 326 3.83 15.15 -21.17
N ARG A 327 4.98 14.75 -20.61
CA ARG A 327 5.33 13.34 -20.35
C ARG A 327 4.88 12.83 -19.00
N GLY A 328 4.52 13.73 -18.08
CA GLY A 328 4.15 13.41 -16.72
C GLY A 328 5.32 12.86 -15.90
N PHE A 329 4.97 12.25 -14.78
CA PHE A 329 5.94 11.67 -13.85
C PHE A 329 6.34 10.25 -14.26
N THR A 330 7.60 9.93 -14.07
CA THR A 330 8.14 8.56 -13.99
C THR A 330 9.27 8.49 -12.99
N HIS A 331 9.42 7.37 -12.30
CA HIS A 331 10.52 7.14 -11.37
C HIS A 331 11.88 7.10 -12.08
N LYS A 332 12.90 7.61 -11.38
CA LYS A 332 14.31 7.33 -11.66
C LYS A 332 14.92 6.46 -10.57
N GLU A 333 15.92 5.70 -10.94
CA GLU A 333 16.70 4.93 -9.97
C GLU A 333 17.38 5.91 -8.99
N GLY A 334 17.33 5.60 -7.69
CA GLY A 334 17.82 6.48 -6.64
C GLY A 334 16.77 7.37 -5.98
N ASP A 335 15.59 7.56 -6.58
CA ASP A 335 14.51 8.33 -5.95
C ASP A 335 14.21 7.82 -4.54
N ILE A 336 13.93 8.75 -3.62
CA ILE A 336 13.41 8.44 -2.29
C ILE A 336 11.91 8.72 -2.29
N VAL A 337 11.13 7.69 -2.02
CA VAL A 337 9.67 7.79 -1.85
C VAL A 337 9.35 7.75 -0.37
N ARG A 338 8.66 8.77 0.14
CA ARG A 338 8.10 8.80 1.50
C ARG A 338 6.59 8.88 1.43
N ILE A 339 5.95 8.01 2.19
CA ILE A 339 4.50 7.93 2.34
C ILE A 339 4.23 8.06 3.82
N SER A 340 3.49 9.08 4.23
CA SER A 340 3.27 9.39 5.64
C SER A 340 1.82 9.70 5.97
N ALA A 341 1.42 9.32 7.18
CA ALA A 341 0.18 9.74 7.80
C ALA A 341 0.41 9.90 9.31
N PRO A 342 0.03 11.02 9.93
CA PRO A 342 0.40 11.38 11.31
C PRO A 342 0.09 10.29 12.34
N ARG A 343 -1.03 9.56 12.18
CA ARG A 343 -1.48 8.52 13.10
C ARG A 343 -0.97 7.11 12.77
N ILE A 344 -0.27 6.92 11.62
CA ILE A 344 0.20 5.61 11.15
C ILE A 344 1.74 5.57 11.08
N GLY A 345 2.39 6.70 10.81
CA GLY A 345 3.84 6.84 10.70
C GLY A 345 4.29 7.14 9.29
N THR A 346 5.55 6.81 8.96
CA THR A 346 6.13 7.07 7.64
C THR A 346 6.81 5.82 7.08
N LEU A 347 6.37 5.38 5.91
CA LEU A 347 7.05 4.40 5.07
C LEU A 347 7.99 5.13 4.10
N ALA A 348 9.27 4.76 4.08
CA ALA A 348 10.26 5.35 3.19
C ALA A 348 11.06 4.26 2.46
N ASN A 349 11.22 4.43 1.15
CA ASN A 349 11.92 3.47 0.31
C ASN A 349 12.75 4.17 -0.77
N ARG A 350 13.83 3.53 -1.22
CA ARG A 350 14.63 3.97 -2.37
C ARG A 350 14.25 3.18 -3.62
N VAL A 351 14.02 3.88 -4.71
CA VAL A 351 13.69 3.27 -6.00
C VAL A 351 14.91 2.64 -6.66
N THR A 352 14.71 1.46 -7.23
CA THR A 352 15.64 0.79 -8.14
C THR A 352 14.85 0.00 -9.18
N THR A 353 15.51 -0.69 -10.11
CA THR A 353 14.79 -1.62 -10.98
C THR A 353 14.47 -2.93 -10.27
N SER A 354 13.38 -3.60 -10.65
CA SER A 354 13.02 -4.93 -10.11
C SER A 354 14.12 -5.98 -10.37
N LYS A 355 14.95 -5.77 -11.40
CA LYS A 355 16.11 -6.64 -11.70
C LYS A 355 17.30 -6.36 -10.80
N ALA A 356 17.49 -5.10 -10.36
CA ALA A 356 18.61 -4.67 -9.52
C ALA A 356 18.26 -4.68 -8.04
N ALA A 357 16.98 -4.77 -7.70
CA ALA A 357 16.54 -4.96 -6.34
C ALA A 357 17.08 -6.29 -5.78
N PRO A 358 17.36 -6.38 -4.46
CA PRO A 358 17.71 -7.64 -3.83
C PRO A 358 16.70 -8.72 -4.21
N PRO A 359 17.15 -9.93 -4.57
CA PRO A 359 16.24 -11.02 -4.91
C PRO A 359 15.42 -11.43 -3.68
N TRP A 360 14.17 -11.80 -3.92
CA TRP A 360 13.34 -12.40 -2.89
C TRP A 360 13.73 -13.87 -2.72
N GLU A 361 14.51 -14.17 -1.65
CA GLU A 361 15.05 -15.49 -1.37
C GLU A 361 14.35 -16.18 -0.19
N PHE A 362 13.85 -15.39 0.79
CA PHE A 362 13.21 -15.90 2.00
C PHE A 362 11.71 -16.15 1.77
N GLY A 363 11.38 -17.38 1.39
CA GLY A 363 10.00 -17.82 1.18
C GLY A 363 9.44 -18.62 2.37
N VAL A 364 8.21 -19.16 2.21
CA VAL A 364 7.51 -19.95 3.25
C VAL A 364 8.35 -21.13 3.72
N ARG A 365 9.02 -21.83 2.83
CA ARG A 365 9.89 -22.95 3.19
C ARG A 365 11.03 -22.54 4.11
N ASP A 366 11.59 -21.34 3.89
CA ASP A 366 12.70 -20.85 4.71
C ASP A 366 12.20 -20.34 6.07
N LEU A 367 11.00 -19.75 6.11
CA LEU A 367 10.31 -19.42 7.36
C LEU A 367 10.07 -20.69 8.20
N MET A 368 9.49 -21.73 7.62
CA MET A 368 9.25 -23.00 8.33
C MET A 368 10.53 -23.59 8.90
N ARG A 369 11.63 -23.59 8.14
CA ARG A 369 12.93 -24.08 8.59
C ARG A 369 13.51 -23.21 9.71
N ASN A 370 13.38 -21.89 9.61
CA ASN A 370 13.85 -20.96 10.61
C ASN A 370 13.11 -21.15 11.93
N LEU A 371 11.78 -21.23 11.90
CA LEU A 371 10.97 -21.44 13.09
C LEU A 371 11.30 -22.78 13.75
N ALA A 372 11.38 -23.88 12.99
CA ALA A 372 11.74 -25.19 13.51
C ALA A 372 13.14 -25.19 14.16
N ALA A 373 14.13 -24.50 13.56
CA ALA A 373 15.48 -24.39 14.12
C ALA A 373 15.52 -23.58 15.44
N ARG A 374 14.56 -22.69 15.65
CA ARG A 374 14.39 -21.88 16.87
C ARG A 374 13.52 -22.59 17.94
N GLY A 375 12.93 -23.73 17.60
CA GLY A 375 11.97 -24.42 18.48
C GLY A 375 10.62 -23.73 18.61
N LEU A 376 10.22 -22.98 17.58
CA LEU A 376 8.97 -22.24 17.48
C LEU A 376 7.96 -22.94 16.57
#